data_de2c21dd7df3a0e2bb607700fa409934
#
_entry.id   de2c21dd7df3a0e2bb607700fa409934
#
_cell.length_a   1.000
_cell.length_b   1.000
_cell.length_c   1.000
_cell.angle_alpha   90.00
_cell.angle_beta   90.00
_cell.angle_gamma   90.00
#
_symmetry.space_group_name_H-M   'P 1'
#
loop_
_entity.id
_entity.type
_entity.pdbx_description
1 polymer ?
#
loop_
_entity_poly.entity_id
_entity_poly.type
_entity_poly.pdbx_seq_one_letter_code
_entity_poly.pdbx_strand_id
1 'polypeptide(L)'
;MTNGTKVLKRDGQTEGLNLEKIHKMTEEACEGLAGVSASQVEIQSGIQFYDGVTTAEIQEILVRSASDLIDLDAPNYQFVAARLLLFGLYKQVFGDWKKGFPSVRDHLVSGSEKKIYDPTLESKYSDDEWSKINSWVDHNRDLTFTYAGLRQVVDKYLVQDRSTSEVYESPQFMYMLISAAIFAEYPQETRLDYIKRYYDAISKHKINIPTPIMA
;
A
#
# COMPACT_ATOMS: atom_id res chain seq x y z
N MET A 1 -29.78 4.14 9.81
CA MET A 1 -30.37 5.40 9.32
C MET A 1 -29.26 6.24 8.65
N THR A 2 -28.87 5.91 7.41
CA THR A 2 -27.77 6.58 6.70
C THR A 2 -28.17 7.07 5.30
N ASN A 3 -29.49 7.08 5.01
CA ASN A 3 -30.01 7.45 3.68
C ASN A 3 -29.89 8.93 3.30
N GLY A 4 -29.12 9.73 4.05
CA GLY A 4 -28.91 11.16 3.78
C GLY A 4 -27.46 11.63 3.94
N THR A 5 -26.55 10.78 4.43
CA THR A 5 -25.14 11.16 4.63
C THR A 5 -24.46 11.42 3.28
N LYS A 6 -23.93 12.61 3.11
CA LYS A 6 -23.16 12.99 1.92
C LYS A 6 -21.67 12.74 2.16
N VAL A 7 -20.99 12.30 1.12
CA VAL A 7 -19.55 12.00 1.12
C VAL A 7 -18.84 12.92 0.14
N LEU A 8 -17.78 13.57 0.58
CA LEU A 8 -16.92 14.40 -0.26
C LEU A 8 -15.80 13.53 -0.86
N LYS A 9 -15.74 13.48 -2.19
CA LYS A 9 -14.69 12.79 -2.93
C LYS A 9 -13.40 13.61 -3.02
N ARG A 10 -12.29 12.94 -3.39
CA ARG A 10 -10.99 13.59 -3.63
C ARG A 10 -11.02 14.62 -4.77
N ASP A 11 -11.91 14.47 -5.73
CA ASP A 11 -12.14 15.41 -6.84
C ASP A 11 -13.05 16.59 -6.49
N GLY A 12 -13.47 16.71 -5.22
CA GLY A 12 -14.38 17.75 -4.73
C GLY A 12 -15.86 17.49 -5.00
N GLN A 13 -16.22 16.40 -5.67
CA GLN A 13 -17.62 16.05 -5.89
C GLN A 13 -18.27 15.47 -4.63
N THR A 14 -19.56 15.67 -4.48
CA THR A 14 -20.35 15.11 -3.36
C THR A 14 -21.28 14.02 -3.88
N GLU A 15 -21.27 12.85 -3.23
CA GLU A 15 -22.21 11.76 -3.51
C GLU A 15 -22.85 11.25 -2.21
N GLY A 16 -23.95 10.47 -2.32
CA GLY A 16 -24.50 9.76 -1.17
C GLY A 16 -23.58 8.66 -0.69
N LEU A 17 -23.55 8.43 0.63
CA LEU A 17 -22.78 7.32 1.22
C LEU A 17 -23.23 5.99 0.60
N ASN A 18 -22.29 5.27 0.00
CA ASN A 18 -22.55 3.97 -0.62
C ASN A 18 -22.07 2.83 0.29
N LEU A 19 -23.00 2.25 1.04
CA LEU A 19 -22.71 1.16 1.98
C LEU A 19 -22.24 -0.12 1.27
N GLU A 20 -22.69 -0.37 0.04
CA GLU A 20 -22.27 -1.55 -0.73
C GLU A 20 -20.77 -1.49 -1.08
N LYS A 21 -20.26 -0.28 -1.39
CA LYS A 21 -18.82 -0.10 -1.64
C LYS A 21 -17.99 -0.36 -0.38
N ILE A 22 -18.50 0.08 0.79
CA ILE A 22 -17.86 -0.15 2.09
C ILE A 22 -17.89 -1.65 2.38
N HIS A 23 -19.04 -2.29 2.27
CA HIS A 23 -19.21 -3.71 2.51
C HIS A 23 -18.26 -4.56 1.65
N LYS A 24 -18.24 -4.32 0.34
CA LYS A 24 -17.32 -5.02 -0.56
C LYS A 24 -15.86 -4.86 -0.19
N MET A 25 -15.44 -3.67 0.24
CA MET A 25 -14.06 -3.41 0.64
C MET A 25 -13.71 -4.10 1.97
N THR A 26 -14.61 -4.11 2.93
CA THR A 26 -14.42 -4.80 4.23
C THR A 26 -14.44 -6.32 4.06
N GLU A 27 -15.32 -6.87 3.21
CA GLU A 27 -15.31 -8.28 2.85
C GLU A 27 -13.97 -8.70 2.22
N GLU A 28 -13.48 -7.93 1.22
CA GLU A 28 -12.19 -8.17 0.58
C GLU A 28 -11.03 -8.12 1.58
N ALA A 29 -11.08 -7.22 2.55
CA ALA A 29 -10.07 -7.14 3.61
C ALA A 29 -10.12 -8.35 4.57
N CYS A 30 -11.29 -8.96 4.77
CA CYS A 30 -11.48 -10.15 5.61
C CYS A 30 -11.20 -11.47 4.86
N GLU A 31 -11.09 -11.45 3.53
CA GLU A 31 -10.99 -12.65 2.72
C GLU A 31 -9.83 -13.56 3.16
N GLY A 32 -10.14 -14.86 3.37
CA GLY A 32 -9.15 -15.87 3.76
C GLY A 32 -8.64 -15.77 5.20
N LEU A 33 -9.20 -14.89 6.03
CA LEU A 33 -8.83 -14.75 7.44
C LEU A 33 -9.89 -15.41 8.35
N ALA A 34 -9.47 -16.28 9.26
CA ALA A 34 -10.34 -16.91 10.23
C ALA A 34 -10.63 -15.96 11.41
N GLY A 35 -11.85 -16.05 12.00
CA GLY A 35 -12.22 -15.35 13.22
C GLY A 35 -12.43 -13.83 13.05
N VAL A 36 -12.68 -13.36 11.82
CA VAL A 36 -12.98 -11.95 11.51
C VAL A 36 -14.34 -11.82 10.80
N SER A 37 -14.96 -10.67 10.90
CA SER A 37 -16.25 -10.36 10.30
C SER A 37 -16.28 -8.94 9.73
N ALA A 38 -16.59 -8.80 8.44
CA ALA A 38 -16.80 -7.51 7.81
C ALA A 38 -17.90 -6.70 8.51
N SER A 39 -19.00 -7.37 8.89
CA SER A 39 -20.12 -6.72 9.58
C SER A 39 -19.74 -6.14 10.93
N GLN A 40 -18.81 -6.75 11.68
CA GLN A 40 -18.33 -6.17 12.93
C GLN A 40 -17.55 -4.88 12.69
N VAL A 41 -16.67 -4.86 11.68
CA VAL A 41 -15.93 -3.62 11.29
C VAL A 41 -16.92 -2.54 10.87
N GLU A 42 -17.97 -2.88 10.11
CA GLU A 42 -18.96 -1.94 9.63
C GLU A 42 -19.83 -1.38 10.75
N ILE A 43 -20.28 -2.19 11.70
CA ILE A 43 -21.02 -1.74 12.88
C ILE A 43 -20.15 -0.79 13.69
N GLN A 44 -18.92 -1.15 13.96
CA GLN A 44 -17.98 -0.32 14.70
C GLN A 44 -17.68 1.02 14.00
N SER A 45 -17.63 1.03 12.66
CA SER A 45 -17.38 2.23 11.84
C SER A 45 -18.65 3.07 11.64
N GLY A 46 -19.82 2.46 11.54
CA GLY A 46 -21.06 3.13 11.14
C GLY A 46 -21.52 4.24 12.08
N ILE A 47 -21.14 4.16 13.36
CA ILE A 47 -21.43 5.20 14.37
C ILE A 47 -20.55 6.46 14.20
N GLN A 48 -19.49 6.38 13.41
CA GLN A 48 -18.50 7.46 13.23
C GLN A 48 -18.72 8.26 11.95
N PHE A 49 -19.62 7.82 11.05
CA PHE A 49 -19.90 8.53 9.80
C PHE A 49 -20.81 9.74 10.04
N TYR A 50 -20.45 10.88 9.47
CA TYR A 50 -21.19 12.14 9.55
C TYR A 50 -21.38 12.76 8.16
N ASP A 51 -22.28 13.72 8.04
CA ASP A 51 -22.53 14.42 6.77
C ASP A 51 -21.33 15.27 6.35
N GLY A 52 -20.90 15.10 5.11
CA GLY A 52 -19.69 15.75 4.59
C GLY A 52 -18.38 14.98 4.85
N VAL A 53 -18.43 13.77 5.44
CA VAL A 53 -17.24 12.92 5.61
C VAL A 53 -16.54 12.68 4.26
N THR A 54 -15.22 12.77 4.26
CA THR A 54 -14.45 12.51 3.03
C THR A 54 -14.22 11.02 2.83
N THR A 55 -13.96 10.60 1.59
CA THR A 55 -13.59 9.20 1.29
C THR A 55 -12.30 8.76 1.99
N ALA A 56 -11.38 9.70 2.27
CA ALA A 56 -10.15 9.42 3.01
C ALA A 56 -10.44 9.19 4.49
N GLU A 57 -11.32 10.00 5.10
CA GLU A 57 -11.75 9.80 6.49
C GLU A 57 -12.54 8.51 6.65
N ILE A 58 -13.42 8.15 5.72
CA ILE A 58 -14.12 6.84 5.73
C ILE A 58 -13.07 5.71 5.77
N GLN A 59 -12.03 5.78 4.93
CA GLN A 59 -10.97 4.79 4.92
C GLN A 59 -10.25 4.69 6.27
N GLU A 60 -9.89 5.82 6.87
CA GLU A 60 -9.22 5.85 8.17
C GLU A 60 -10.13 5.38 9.31
N ILE A 61 -11.43 5.70 9.28
CA ILE A 61 -12.43 5.18 10.20
C ILE A 61 -12.50 3.65 10.14
N LEU A 62 -12.55 3.07 8.94
CA LEU A 62 -12.57 1.62 8.76
C LEU A 62 -11.29 0.95 9.28
N VAL A 63 -10.13 1.54 8.98
CA VAL A 63 -8.82 1.06 9.50
C VAL A 63 -8.82 1.07 11.02
N ARG A 64 -9.23 2.18 11.64
CA ARG A 64 -9.31 2.31 13.10
C ARG A 64 -10.29 1.32 13.70
N SER A 65 -11.50 1.21 13.12
CA SER A 65 -12.52 0.26 13.59
C SER A 65 -12.03 -1.18 13.55
N ALA A 66 -11.30 -1.58 12.51
CA ALA A 66 -10.69 -2.89 12.44
C ALA A 66 -9.55 -3.06 13.45
N SER A 67 -8.76 -2.01 13.70
CA SER A 67 -7.68 -2.06 14.69
C SER A 67 -8.20 -2.15 16.13
N ASP A 68 -9.34 -1.53 16.43
CA ASP A 68 -9.98 -1.58 17.74
C ASP A 68 -10.59 -2.96 18.06
N LEU A 69 -10.80 -3.80 17.03
CA LEU A 69 -11.26 -5.18 17.18
C LEU A 69 -10.11 -6.20 17.38
N ILE A 70 -8.85 -5.74 17.40
CA ILE A 70 -7.70 -6.63 17.65
C ILE A 70 -7.74 -7.06 19.11
N ASP A 71 -7.90 -8.37 19.34
CA ASP A 71 -7.93 -8.98 20.66
C ASP A 71 -7.17 -10.31 20.65
N LEU A 72 -6.90 -10.86 21.84
CA LEU A 72 -6.30 -12.19 22.00
C LEU A 72 -7.14 -13.30 21.35
N ASP A 73 -8.47 -13.18 21.41
CA ASP A 73 -9.42 -14.13 20.83
C ASP A 73 -9.66 -13.87 19.32
N ALA A 74 -9.30 -12.69 18.81
CA ALA A 74 -9.50 -12.26 17.41
C ALA A 74 -8.27 -11.55 16.82
N PRO A 75 -7.07 -12.17 16.88
CA PRO A 75 -5.82 -11.50 16.49
C PRO A 75 -5.76 -11.16 14.99
N ASN A 76 -6.56 -11.84 14.15
CA ASN A 76 -6.51 -11.65 12.70
C ASN A 76 -7.10 -10.31 12.23
N TYR A 77 -7.78 -9.55 13.10
CA TYR A 77 -8.15 -8.16 12.78
C TYR A 77 -6.94 -7.26 12.52
N GLN A 78 -5.75 -7.62 13.00
CA GLN A 78 -4.51 -6.91 12.63
C GLN A 78 -4.23 -6.96 11.12
N PHE A 79 -4.59 -8.06 10.45
CA PHE A 79 -4.45 -8.18 9.00
C PHE A 79 -5.59 -7.46 8.27
N VAL A 80 -6.80 -7.46 8.82
CA VAL A 80 -7.94 -6.69 8.26
C VAL A 80 -7.61 -5.20 8.28
N ALA A 81 -7.14 -4.67 9.41
CA ALA A 81 -6.73 -3.27 9.54
C ALA A 81 -5.57 -2.92 8.58
N ALA A 82 -4.58 -3.83 8.44
CA ALA A 82 -3.48 -3.66 7.49
C ALA A 82 -3.97 -3.61 6.04
N ARG A 83 -4.85 -4.52 5.63
CA ARG A 83 -5.38 -4.58 4.26
C ARG A 83 -6.24 -3.35 3.94
N LEU A 84 -7.06 -2.89 4.88
CA LEU A 84 -7.81 -1.65 4.72
C LEU A 84 -6.87 -0.46 4.54
N LEU A 85 -5.81 -0.34 5.35
CA LEU A 85 -4.78 0.69 5.20
C LEU A 85 -4.10 0.60 3.82
N LEU A 86 -3.74 -0.61 3.39
CA LEU A 86 -3.10 -0.87 2.10
C LEU A 86 -3.98 -0.47 0.92
N PHE A 87 -5.28 -0.77 0.96
CA PHE A 87 -6.22 -0.38 -0.10
C PHE A 87 -6.33 1.15 -0.22
N GLY A 88 -6.30 1.86 0.92
CA GLY A 88 -6.23 3.32 0.96
C GLY A 88 -4.94 3.85 0.33
N LEU A 89 -3.80 3.25 0.67
CA LEU A 89 -2.49 3.56 0.11
C LEU A 89 -2.45 3.33 -1.41
N TYR A 90 -2.89 2.17 -1.87
CA TYR A 90 -2.92 1.86 -3.30
C TYR A 90 -3.83 2.83 -4.07
N LYS A 91 -4.97 3.21 -3.48
CA LYS A 91 -5.85 4.21 -4.06
C LYS A 91 -5.19 5.58 -4.17
N GLN A 92 -4.38 5.95 -3.19
CA GLN A 92 -3.62 7.20 -3.19
C GLN A 92 -2.53 7.20 -4.25
N VAL A 93 -1.71 6.14 -4.29
CA VAL A 93 -0.51 6.05 -5.14
C VAL A 93 -0.86 5.74 -6.60
N PHE A 94 -1.78 4.81 -6.83
CA PHE A 94 -2.05 4.24 -8.16
C PHE A 94 -3.45 4.56 -8.70
N GLY A 95 -4.31 5.21 -7.92
CA GLY A 95 -5.68 5.48 -8.32
C GLY A 95 -6.53 4.20 -8.41
N ASP A 96 -6.92 3.79 -9.61
CA ASP A 96 -7.73 2.57 -9.82
C ASP A 96 -6.83 1.33 -9.97
N TRP A 97 -6.12 0.99 -8.90
CA TRP A 97 -5.16 -0.11 -8.84
C TRP A 97 -5.77 -1.49 -9.18
N LYS A 98 -7.09 -1.65 -9.08
CA LYS A 98 -7.78 -2.88 -9.46
C LYS A 98 -7.75 -3.15 -10.97
N LYS A 99 -7.46 -2.15 -11.78
CA LYS A 99 -7.21 -2.30 -13.23
C LYS A 99 -5.78 -2.75 -13.54
N GLY A 100 -4.91 -2.80 -12.55
CA GLY A 100 -3.50 -3.17 -12.65
C GLY A 100 -2.59 -2.09 -12.05
N PHE A 101 -1.37 -2.52 -11.72
CA PHE A 101 -0.32 -1.62 -11.28
C PHE A 101 0.53 -1.18 -12.47
N PRO A 102 1.10 0.02 -12.47
CA PRO A 102 2.10 0.41 -13.46
C PRO A 102 3.33 -0.50 -13.36
N SER A 103 4.19 -0.51 -14.37
CA SER A 103 5.50 -1.13 -14.20
C SER A 103 6.35 -0.34 -13.20
N VAL A 104 7.30 -1.01 -12.54
CA VAL A 104 8.27 -0.34 -11.64
C VAL A 104 9.04 0.74 -12.37
N ARG A 105 9.42 0.48 -13.64
CA ARG A 105 10.11 1.48 -14.48
C ARG A 105 9.23 2.70 -14.75
N ASP A 106 7.97 2.51 -15.17
CA ASP A 106 7.07 3.64 -15.44
C ASP A 106 6.82 4.47 -14.18
N HIS A 107 6.70 3.79 -13.05
CA HIS A 107 6.57 4.45 -11.75
C HIS A 107 7.82 5.29 -11.41
N LEU A 108 9.02 4.71 -11.57
CA LEU A 108 10.29 5.41 -11.36
C LEU A 108 10.43 6.62 -12.28
N VAL A 109 10.16 6.47 -13.58
CA VAL A 109 10.24 7.56 -14.57
C VAL A 109 9.29 8.69 -14.20
N SER A 110 8.02 8.38 -13.95
CA SER A 110 7.02 9.38 -13.55
C SER A 110 7.39 10.10 -12.25
N GLY A 111 7.95 9.39 -11.29
CA GLY A 111 8.42 9.97 -10.03
C GLY A 111 9.69 10.82 -10.22
N SER A 112 10.58 10.42 -11.14
CA SER A 112 11.78 11.22 -11.48
C SER A 112 11.43 12.54 -12.16
N GLU A 113 10.43 12.56 -13.04
CA GLU A 113 9.91 13.79 -13.64
C GLU A 113 9.38 14.77 -12.58
N LYS A 114 8.80 14.25 -11.52
CA LYS A 114 8.32 15.01 -10.35
C LYS A 114 9.41 15.34 -9.33
N LYS A 115 10.67 14.93 -9.60
CA LYS A 115 11.82 15.08 -8.69
C LYS A 115 11.67 14.34 -7.36
N ILE A 116 10.94 13.23 -7.36
CA ILE A 116 10.74 12.35 -6.21
C ILE A 116 11.85 11.30 -6.16
N TYR A 117 12.24 10.76 -7.32
CA TYR A 117 13.29 9.74 -7.45
C TYR A 117 14.50 10.27 -8.23
N ASP A 118 15.65 9.61 -8.01
CA ASP A 118 16.87 9.85 -8.78
C ASP A 118 16.67 9.36 -10.23
N PRO A 119 16.76 10.26 -11.23
CA PRO A 119 16.57 9.89 -12.63
C PRO A 119 17.68 8.98 -13.17
N THR A 120 18.83 8.89 -12.51
CA THR A 120 19.97 8.10 -12.99
C THR A 120 19.74 6.61 -12.88
N LEU A 121 18.90 6.16 -11.94
CA LEU A 121 18.62 4.72 -11.72
C LEU A 121 17.97 4.07 -12.94
N GLU A 122 17.09 4.79 -13.64
CA GLU A 122 16.42 4.27 -14.83
C GLU A 122 17.43 3.86 -15.91
N SER A 123 18.43 4.68 -16.16
CA SER A 123 19.44 4.47 -17.20
C SER A 123 20.47 3.36 -16.88
N LYS A 124 20.51 2.86 -15.64
CA LYS A 124 21.42 1.78 -15.23
C LYS A 124 21.05 0.42 -15.80
N TYR A 125 19.82 0.23 -16.23
CA TYR A 125 19.28 -1.04 -16.69
C TYR A 125 18.74 -0.93 -18.10
N SER A 126 18.92 -2.00 -18.90
CA SER A 126 18.31 -2.14 -20.22
C SER A 126 16.81 -2.41 -20.14
N ASP A 127 16.10 -2.27 -21.26
CA ASP A 127 14.66 -2.58 -21.35
C ASP A 127 14.35 -4.04 -20.97
N ASP A 128 15.22 -4.98 -21.38
CA ASP A 128 15.08 -6.40 -21.02
C ASP A 128 15.27 -6.64 -19.52
N GLU A 129 16.20 -5.93 -18.88
CA GLU A 129 16.43 -6.02 -17.44
C GLU A 129 15.24 -5.44 -16.66
N TRP A 130 14.73 -4.27 -17.05
CA TRP A 130 13.54 -3.70 -16.46
C TRP A 130 12.31 -4.60 -16.61
N SER A 131 12.14 -5.25 -17.76
CA SER A 131 11.07 -6.23 -17.96
C SER A 131 11.16 -7.39 -16.96
N LYS A 132 12.37 -7.93 -16.74
CA LYS A 132 12.61 -8.98 -15.73
C LYS A 132 12.37 -8.49 -14.32
N ILE A 133 12.91 -7.32 -13.93
CA ILE A 133 12.71 -6.70 -12.62
C ILE A 133 11.21 -6.53 -12.34
N ASN A 134 10.47 -5.99 -13.31
CA ASN A 134 9.03 -5.82 -13.17
C ASN A 134 8.29 -7.14 -12.98
N SER A 135 8.70 -8.20 -13.66
CA SER A 135 8.06 -9.52 -13.58
C SER A 135 8.17 -10.19 -12.19
N TRP A 136 9.08 -9.75 -11.35
CA TRP A 136 9.28 -10.29 -10.00
C TRP A 136 8.46 -9.57 -8.92
N VAL A 137 7.90 -8.40 -9.22
CA VAL A 137 7.09 -7.65 -8.26
C VAL A 137 5.78 -8.41 -7.99
N ASP A 138 5.54 -8.67 -6.71
CA ASP A 138 4.36 -9.40 -6.26
C ASP A 138 3.64 -8.60 -5.16
N HIS A 139 2.66 -7.81 -5.56
CA HIS A 139 1.87 -6.98 -4.64
C HIS A 139 1.06 -7.78 -3.62
N ASN A 140 0.82 -9.09 -3.85
CA ASN A 140 0.14 -9.93 -2.86
C ASN A 140 0.96 -10.10 -1.58
N ARG A 141 2.27 -9.91 -1.64
CA ARG A 141 3.14 -9.92 -0.44
C ARG A 141 2.77 -8.81 0.55
N ASP A 142 2.21 -7.69 0.08
CA ASP A 142 1.76 -6.62 0.96
C ASP A 142 0.57 -7.05 1.85
N LEU A 143 -0.21 -8.07 1.44
CA LEU A 143 -1.32 -8.60 2.23
C LEU A 143 -0.86 -9.37 3.48
N THR A 144 0.44 -9.64 3.62
CA THR A 144 1.02 -10.35 4.77
C THR A 144 1.46 -9.44 5.92
N PHE A 145 1.42 -8.11 5.72
CA PHE A 145 1.72 -7.16 6.77
C PHE A 145 0.71 -7.22 7.92
N THR A 146 1.21 -7.11 9.15
CA THR A 146 0.39 -6.72 10.29
C THR A 146 0.10 -5.22 10.25
N TYR A 147 -0.94 -4.76 10.93
CA TYR A 147 -1.29 -3.34 11.00
C TYR A 147 -0.14 -2.46 11.49
N ALA A 148 0.48 -2.84 12.61
CA ALA A 148 1.61 -2.10 13.17
C ALA A 148 2.81 -2.07 12.22
N GLY A 149 3.10 -3.20 11.55
CA GLY A 149 4.19 -3.30 10.57
C GLY A 149 3.96 -2.41 9.36
N LEU A 150 2.77 -2.46 8.76
CA LEU A 150 2.45 -1.62 7.60
C LEU A 150 2.40 -0.14 7.97
N ARG A 151 1.83 0.21 9.14
CA ARG A 151 1.81 1.60 9.63
C ARG A 151 3.22 2.16 9.76
N GLN A 152 4.14 1.38 10.34
CA GLN A 152 5.55 1.78 10.44
C GLN A 152 6.19 2.01 9.06
N VAL A 153 5.91 1.14 8.09
CA VAL A 153 6.43 1.28 6.73
C VAL A 153 5.88 2.55 6.07
N VAL A 154 4.57 2.77 6.13
CA VAL A 154 3.91 3.94 5.54
C VAL A 154 4.40 5.24 6.20
N ASP A 155 4.44 5.30 7.53
CA ASP A 155 4.72 6.53 8.25
C ASP A 155 6.21 6.94 8.24
N LYS A 156 7.13 5.96 8.06
CA LYS A 156 8.56 6.22 8.21
C LYS A 156 9.40 6.00 6.96
N TYR A 157 9.04 5.03 6.12
CA TYR A 157 9.96 4.52 5.10
C TYR A 157 9.52 4.80 3.67
N LEU A 158 8.22 4.73 3.36
CA LEU A 158 7.76 5.05 2.02
C LEU A 158 8.09 6.50 1.66
N VAL A 159 8.52 6.70 0.42
CA VAL A 159 8.79 8.04 -0.11
C VAL A 159 7.50 8.86 -0.07
N GLN A 160 7.57 10.01 0.60
CA GLN A 160 6.41 10.87 0.84
C GLN A 160 6.81 12.34 0.98
N ASP A 161 5.89 13.25 0.67
CA ASP A 161 6.00 14.64 1.07
C ASP A 161 5.62 14.77 2.55
N ARG A 162 6.60 15.14 3.37
CA ARG A 162 6.41 15.27 4.82
C ARG A 162 5.50 16.44 5.21
N SER A 163 5.30 17.41 4.34
CA SER A 163 4.44 18.57 4.61
C SER A 163 2.96 18.26 4.37
N THR A 164 2.67 17.42 3.40
CA THR A 164 1.31 17.04 2.99
C THR A 164 0.92 15.63 3.43
N SER A 165 1.87 14.80 3.85
CA SER A 165 1.72 13.36 4.10
C SER A 165 1.27 12.59 2.84
N GLU A 166 1.54 13.13 1.65
CA GLU A 166 1.30 12.44 0.39
C GLU A 166 2.37 11.38 0.18
N VAL A 167 1.94 10.11 0.09
CA VAL A 167 2.83 8.96 -0.16
C VAL A 167 2.85 8.66 -1.65
N TYR A 168 4.04 8.35 -2.18
CA TYR A 168 4.28 8.21 -3.62
C TYR A 168 4.54 6.78 -4.09
N GLU A 169 4.70 5.81 -3.19
CA GLU A 169 5.01 4.43 -3.55
C GLU A 169 4.30 3.39 -2.67
N SER A 170 4.31 2.13 -3.11
CA SER A 170 3.88 0.98 -2.33
C SER A 170 5.08 0.28 -1.68
N PRO A 171 4.86 -0.58 -0.65
CA PRO A 171 5.94 -1.34 -0.05
C PRO A 171 6.70 -2.22 -1.06
N GLN A 172 6.00 -2.86 -2.01
CA GLN A 172 6.68 -3.69 -3.02
C GLN A 172 7.53 -2.86 -3.98
N PHE A 173 7.09 -1.65 -4.35
CA PHE A 173 7.91 -0.76 -5.18
C PHE A 173 9.11 -0.23 -4.41
N MET A 174 8.94 0.18 -3.16
CA MET A 174 10.05 0.53 -2.28
C MET A 174 11.11 -0.59 -2.24
N TYR A 175 10.70 -1.82 -1.94
CA TYR A 175 11.62 -2.94 -1.86
C TYR A 175 12.32 -3.23 -3.19
N MET A 176 11.61 -3.16 -4.29
CA MET A 176 12.21 -3.39 -5.61
C MET A 176 13.17 -2.28 -6.02
N LEU A 177 12.82 -1.01 -5.81
CA LEU A 177 13.68 0.12 -6.14
C LEU A 177 14.95 0.14 -5.27
N ILE A 178 14.85 -0.17 -3.96
CA ILE A 178 16.00 -0.38 -3.08
C ILE A 178 16.90 -1.48 -3.64
N SER A 179 16.32 -2.62 -4.01
CA SER A 179 17.09 -3.75 -4.55
C SER A 179 17.80 -3.37 -5.85
N ALA A 180 17.11 -2.68 -6.74
CA ALA A 180 17.69 -2.20 -7.99
C ALA A 180 18.82 -1.18 -7.72
N ALA A 181 18.62 -0.23 -6.81
CA ALA A 181 19.63 0.79 -6.50
C ALA A 181 20.91 0.19 -5.91
N ILE A 182 20.80 -0.74 -4.94
CA ILE A 182 21.96 -1.35 -4.27
C ILE A 182 22.85 -2.12 -5.27
N PHE A 183 22.24 -2.83 -6.22
CA PHE A 183 23.00 -3.69 -7.14
C PHE A 183 23.22 -3.07 -8.54
N ALA A 184 22.94 -1.78 -8.70
CA ALA A 184 23.08 -1.09 -9.99
C ALA A 184 24.50 -1.15 -10.59
N GLU A 185 25.53 -1.08 -9.72
CA GLU A 185 26.94 -1.08 -10.13
C GLU A 185 27.56 -2.50 -10.13
N TYR A 186 26.78 -3.55 -9.87
CA TYR A 186 27.27 -4.93 -9.95
C TYR A 186 27.42 -5.37 -11.42
N PRO A 187 28.29 -6.38 -11.69
CA PRO A 187 28.45 -6.92 -13.05
C PRO A 187 27.11 -7.33 -13.66
N GLN A 188 26.91 -6.97 -14.92
CA GLN A 188 25.65 -7.19 -15.63
C GLN A 188 25.18 -8.64 -15.63
N GLU A 189 26.13 -9.58 -15.67
CA GLU A 189 25.87 -11.02 -15.68
C GLU A 189 25.26 -11.53 -14.38
N THR A 190 25.47 -10.84 -13.26
CA THR A 190 25.10 -11.33 -11.93
C THR A 190 24.10 -10.42 -11.20
N ARG A 191 24.03 -9.13 -11.55
CA ARG A 191 23.24 -8.13 -10.80
C ARG A 191 21.76 -8.50 -10.69
N LEU A 192 21.17 -9.07 -11.73
CA LEU A 192 19.78 -9.48 -11.73
C LEU A 192 19.49 -10.62 -10.72
N ASP A 193 20.41 -11.57 -10.55
CA ASP A 193 20.26 -12.60 -9.54
C ASP A 193 20.30 -11.99 -8.13
N TYR A 194 21.23 -11.07 -7.87
CA TYR A 194 21.31 -10.37 -6.59
C TYR A 194 20.04 -9.53 -6.32
N ILE A 195 19.54 -8.77 -7.28
CA ILE A 195 18.31 -7.99 -7.16
C ILE A 195 17.15 -8.89 -6.77
N LYS A 196 16.93 -9.99 -7.52
CA LYS A 196 15.84 -10.91 -7.26
C LYS A 196 15.92 -11.54 -5.87
N ARG A 197 17.09 -12.03 -5.49
CA ARG A 197 17.32 -12.68 -4.19
C ARG A 197 17.13 -11.71 -3.04
N TYR A 198 17.63 -10.49 -3.17
CA TYR A 198 17.48 -9.46 -2.15
C TYR A 198 16.03 -9.01 -2.02
N TYR A 199 15.36 -8.70 -3.13
CA TYR A 199 13.94 -8.39 -3.15
C TYR A 199 13.10 -9.52 -2.51
N ASP A 200 13.35 -10.78 -2.87
CA ASP A 200 12.65 -11.92 -2.26
C ASP A 200 12.91 -12.05 -0.75
N ALA A 201 14.10 -11.71 -0.28
CA ALA A 201 14.42 -11.78 1.14
C ALA A 201 13.73 -10.68 1.96
N ILE A 202 13.73 -9.44 1.47
CA ILE A 202 13.13 -8.29 2.18
C ILE A 202 11.61 -8.27 2.08
N SER A 203 11.05 -8.51 0.89
CA SER A 203 9.61 -8.46 0.66
C SER A 203 8.84 -9.64 1.25
N LYS A 204 9.54 -10.74 1.58
CA LYS A 204 9.01 -11.88 2.34
C LYS A 204 9.34 -11.82 3.83
N HIS A 205 9.80 -10.67 4.32
CA HIS A 205 10.17 -10.42 5.71
C HIS A 205 11.18 -11.43 6.30
N LYS A 206 12.04 -12.03 5.46
CA LYS A 206 13.09 -12.97 5.91
C LYS A 206 14.28 -12.25 6.54
N ILE A 207 14.51 -11.01 6.13
CA ILE A 207 15.52 -10.12 6.70
C ILE A 207 14.91 -8.76 6.96
N ASN A 208 15.40 -8.08 7.97
CA ASN A 208 15.04 -6.70 8.27
C ASN A 208 16.12 -5.76 7.74
N ILE A 209 15.71 -4.68 7.08
CA ILE A 209 16.63 -3.67 6.54
C ILE A 209 16.71 -2.52 7.54
N PRO A 210 17.94 -2.03 7.87
CA PRO A 210 18.09 -0.89 8.74
C PRO A 210 17.59 0.40 8.08
N THR A 211 17.10 1.32 8.90
CA THR A 211 16.55 2.62 8.47
C THR A 211 17.41 3.37 7.43
N PRO A 212 18.76 3.47 7.54
CA PRO A 212 19.57 4.18 6.55
C PRO A 212 19.52 3.62 5.12
N ILE A 213 19.03 2.40 4.94
CA ILE A 213 18.87 1.79 3.61
C ILE A 213 17.46 2.01 3.05
N MET A 214 16.47 2.21 3.93
CA MET A 214 15.06 2.40 3.57
C MET A 214 14.67 3.88 3.44
N ALA A 215 15.50 4.80 3.94
CA ALA A 215 15.21 6.23 3.96
C ALA A 215 15.83 6.98 2.77
#